data_c4e334d23e113e4cdcb0d83f8103e605
#
_entry.id   c4e334d23e113e4cdcb0d83f8103e605
#
_cell.length_a   1.000
_cell.length_b   1.000
_cell.length_c   1.000
_cell.angle_alpha   90.00
_cell.angle_beta   90.00
_cell.angle_gamma   90.00
#
_symmetry.space_group_name_H-M   'P 1'
#
loop_
_entity.id
_entity.type
_entity.pdbx_description
1 polymer ?
#
loop_
_entity_poly.entity_id
_entity_poly.type
_entity_poly.pdbx_seq_one_letter_code
_entity_poly.pdbx_strand_id
1 'polypeptide(L)'
;MTLRLTPQEIFTIDNFIFESDELASVVEAFCLEIKPDFLYLWGESGVGKTHLNLAIAERLQSHGHPVSYINLQEIRDTADADVLASLVQSHVVCLDDLQAICGDAEWEEALFHCFNRLREKEHKLLICADQNPAQLAIQLPDLRSRLATGLIYQLPSMTDALKQQALISHAQSRGLILPEEVAQYLLRNYSRDMPSLMLVLQRLDKASLQAQRRLTIPFVREVIQRG
;
A
#
# COMPACT_ATOMS: atom_id res chain seq x y z
N MET A 1 -12.30 -8.41 -12.74
CA MET A 1 -11.80 -9.56 -11.94
C MET A 1 -11.56 -9.04 -10.53
N THR A 2 -12.49 -9.28 -9.61
CA THR A 2 -12.38 -8.78 -8.24
C THR A 2 -11.43 -9.71 -7.50
N LEU A 3 -10.19 -9.27 -7.28
CA LEU A 3 -9.30 -9.97 -6.36
C LEU A 3 -10.00 -10.05 -5.01
N ARG A 4 -10.30 -11.27 -4.56
CA ARG A 4 -10.75 -11.53 -3.20
C ARG A 4 -9.58 -11.17 -2.28
N LEU A 5 -9.57 -9.95 -1.77
CA LEU A 5 -8.81 -9.63 -0.58
C LEU A 5 -9.18 -10.67 0.47
N THR A 6 -8.21 -11.42 0.93
CA THR A 6 -8.42 -12.32 2.06
C THR A 6 -9.03 -11.50 3.19
N PRO A 7 -10.08 -11.97 3.92
CA PRO A 7 -10.88 -11.16 4.85
C PRO A 7 -10.14 -10.67 6.11
N GLN A 8 -8.81 -10.51 6.08
CA GLN A 8 -7.99 -10.35 7.27
C GLN A 8 -7.11 -9.10 7.33
N GLU A 9 -7.03 -8.31 6.27
CA GLU A 9 -6.32 -7.03 6.35
C GLU A 9 -7.27 -5.89 5.97
N ILE A 10 -7.65 -5.10 6.96
CA ILE A 10 -8.47 -3.91 6.75
C ILE A 10 -7.48 -2.75 6.55
N PHE A 11 -7.29 -2.36 5.30
CA PHE A 11 -6.50 -1.18 4.94
C PHE A 11 -7.45 0.01 4.79
N THR A 12 -7.45 0.92 5.76
CA THR A 12 -8.25 2.14 5.74
C THR A 12 -7.36 3.34 5.99
N ILE A 13 -7.80 4.51 5.55
CA ILE A 13 -7.12 5.77 5.86
C ILE A 13 -7.08 6.01 7.38
N ASP A 14 -8.12 5.58 8.11
CA ASP A 14 -8.24 5.79 9.55
C ASP A 14 -7.22 4.95 10.37
N ASN A 15 -6.75 3.82 9.84
CA ASN A 15 -5.73 3.01 10.49
C ASN A 15 -4.32 3.19 9.90
N PHE A 16 -4.16 4.09 8.93
CA PHE A 16 -2.85 4.51 8.43
C PHE A 16 -2.28 5.61 9.34
N ILE A 17 -1.03 5.44 9.75
CA ILE A 17 -0.34 6.45 10.57
C ILE A 17 0.39 7.41 9.64
N PHE A 18 -0.16 8.61 9.50
CA PHE A 18 0.48 9.69 8.75
C PHE A 18 1.63 10.28 9.57
N GLU A 19 2.80 10.42 8.96
CA GLU A 19 3.95 11.06 9.60
C GLU A 19 3.88 12.59 9.55
N SER A 20 3.13 13.13 8.58
CA SER A 20 2.95 14.57 8.43
C SER A 20 1.52 14.93 8.02
N ASP A 21 1.08 16.10 8.47
CA ASP A 21 -0.21 16.69 8.06
C ASP A 21 -0.24 17.00 6.56
N GLU A 22 0.92 17.22 5.93
CA GLU A 22 1.04 17.47 4.51
C GLU A 22 0.61 16.24 3.69
N LEU A 23 1.14 15.05 4.02
CA LEU A 23 0.72 13.82 3.34
C LEU A 23 -0.76 13.53 3.57
N ALA A 24 -1.25 13.71 4.79
CA ALA A 24 -2.68 13.53 5.10
C ALA A 24 -3.55 14.45 4.24
N SER A 25 -3.18 15.73 4.11
CA SER A 25 -3.89 16.70 3.29
C SER A 25 -3.86 16.36 1.79
N VAL A 26 -2.73 15.87 1.29
CA VAL A 26 -2.58 15.42 -0.11
C VAL A 26 -3.49 14.23 -0.39
N VAL A 27 -3.50 13.24 0.50
CA VAL A 27 -4.36 12.04 0.37
C VAL A 27 -5.83 12.42 0.43
N GLU A 28 -6.21 13.30 1.36
CA GLU A 28 -7.58 13.78 1.47
C GLU A 28 -8.02 14.54 0.21
N ALA A 29 -7.19 15.47 -0.30
CA ALA A 29 -7.46 16.20 -1.53
C ALA A 29 -7.61 15.25 -2.73
N PHE A 30 -6.78 14.20 -2.82
CA PHE A 30 -6.89 13.17 -3.85
C PHE A 30 -8.22 12.40 -3.74
N CYS A 31 -8.64 12.05 -2.53
CA CYS A 31 -9.90 11.32 -2.28
C CYS A 31 -11.15 12.19 -2.49
N LEU A 32 -11.06 13.51 -2.29
CA LEU A 32 -12.16 14.47 -2.52
C LEU A 32 -12.25 14.98 -3.97
N GLU A 33 -11.55 14.32 -4.90
CA GLU A 33 -11.50 14.70 -6.32
C GLU A 33 -10.97 16.13 -6.60
N ILE A 34 -10.27 16.69 -5.64
CA ILE A 34 -9.51 17.93 -5.82
C ILE A 34 -8.16 17.54 -6.45
N LYS A 35 -7.54 18.45 -7.19
CA LYS A 35 -6.17 18.19 -7.69
C LYS A 35 -5.24 17.76 -6.54
N PRO A 36 -4.31 16.81 -6.73
CA PRO A 36 -3.82 16.33 -8.04
C PRO A 36 -4.64 15.17 -8.64
N ASP A 37 -4.59 15.03 -9.97
CA ASP A 37 -5.16 13.87 -10.68
C ASP A 37 -4.15 12.72 -10.78
N PHE A 38 -2.87 13.00 -10.59
CA PHE A 38 -1.81 12.00 -10.54
C PHE A 38 -0.97 12.16 -9.28
N LEU A 39 -0.96 11.11 -8.47
CA LEU A 39 -0.17 10.99 -7.24
C LEU A 39 0.83 9.84 -7.36
N TYR A 40 2.09 10.11 -7.08
CA TYR A 40 3.16 9.14 -7.08
C TYR A 40 3.75 9.03 -5.68
N LEU A 41 3.59 7.86 -5.04
CA LEU A 41 4.10 7.57 -3.70
C LEU A 41 5.32 6.64 -3.82
N TRP A 42 6.41 7.00 -3.16
CA TRP A 42 7.60 6.15 -3.18
C TRP A 42 8.26 6.06 -1.82
N GLY A 43 9.04 4.99 -1.62
CA GLY A 43 9.79 4.78 -0.39
C GLY A 43 10.24 3.33 -0.25
N GLU A 44 11.01 3.05 0.77
CA GLU A 44 11.55 1.73 1.07
C GLU A 44 10.45 0.67 1.29
N SER A 45 10.83 -0.60 1.26
CA SER A 45 9.91 -1.67 1.61
C SER A 45 9.42 -1.52 3.06
N GLY A 46 8.13 -1.79 3.29
CA GLY A 46 7.54 -1.76 4.63
C GLY A 46 7.13 -0.37 5.16
N VAL A 47 7.30 0.73 4.39
CA VAL A 47 6.87 2.08 4.81
C VAL A 47 5.36 2.32 4.71
N GLY A 48 4.60 1.35 4.19
CA GLY A 48 3.13 1.46 4.11
C GLY A 48 2.58 1.85 2.74
N LYS A 49 3.37 1.81 1.64
CA LYS A 49 2.90 2.13 0.28
C LYS A 49 1.64 1.37 -0.12
N THR A 50 1.71 0.04 -0.06
CA THR A 50 0.58 -0.85 -0.39
C THR A 50 -0.62 -0.58 0.51
N HIS A 51 -0.41 -0.37 1.82
CA HIS A 51 -1.47 -0.01 2.75
C HIS A 51 -2.17 1.27 2.30
N LEU A 52 -1.42 2.34 2.07
CA LEU A 52 -1.99 3.63 1.68
C LEU A 52 -2.68 3.56 0.32
N ASN A 53 -2.11 2.82 -0.63
CA ASN A 53 -2.69 2.59 -1.95
C ASN A 53 -4.07 1.90 -1.84
N LEU A 54 -4.15 0.81 -1.07
CA LEU A 54 -5.40 0.08 -0.84
C LEU A 54 -6.41 0.89 -0.03
N ALA A 55 -5.95 1.65 0.96
CA ALA A 55 -6.82 2.52 1.77
C ALA A 55 -7.47 3.65 0.93
N ILE A 56 -6.71 4.26 0.03
CA ILE A 56 -7.22 5.26 -0.93
C ILE A 56 -8.21 4.60 -1.89
N ALA A 57 -7.87 3.42 -2.43
CA ALA A 57 -8.74 2.69 -3.34
C ALA A 57 -10.08 2.34 -2.67
N GLU A 58 -10.06 1.83 -1.43
CA GLU A 58 -11.26 1.52 -0.64
C GLU A 58 -12.10 2.77 -0.37
N ARG A 59 -11.45 3.86 0.03
CA ARG A 59 -12.13 5.13 0.32
C ARG A 59 -12.87 5.66 -0.90
N LEU A 60 -12.22 5.67 -2.07
CA LEU A 60 -12.84 6.12 -3.31
C LEU A 60 -13.95 5.18 -3.78
N GLN A 61 -13.76 3.87 -3.64
CA GLN A 61 -14.79 2.89 -3.97
C GLN A 61 -16.02 3.02 -3.06
N SER A 62 -15.85 3.28 -1.77
CA SER A 62 -16.95 3.50 -0.82
C SER A 62 -17.75 4.78 -1.12
N HIS A 63 -17.12 5.76 -1.81
CA HIS A 63 -17.79 6.96 -2.33
C HIS A 63 -18.44 6.76 -3.71
N GLY A 64 -18.43 5.54 -4.24
CA GLY A 64 -19.12 5.17 -5.49
C GLY A 64 -18.28 5.36 -6.76
N HIS A 65 -16.98 5.64 -6.65
CA HIS A 65 -16.10 5.74 -7.82
C HIS A 65 -15.69 4.35 -8.31
N PRO A 66 -15.71 4.08 -9.63
CA PRO A 66 -15.09 2.88 -10.19
C PRO A 66 -13.57 2.93 -9.99
N VAL A 67 -13.03 2.01 -9.19
CA VAL A 67 -11.59 1.92 -8.88
C VAL A 67 -11.03 0.59 -9.38
N SER A 68 -9.88 0.63 -10.03
CA SER A 68 -9.06 -0.55 -10.33
C SER A 68 -7.76 -0.48 -9.54
N TYR A 69 -7.45 -1.55 -8.80
CA TYR A 69 -6.16 -1.75 -8.13
C TYR A 69 -5.44 -2.93 -8.75
N ILE A 70 -4.15 -2.75 -9.05
CA ILE A 70 -3.26 -3.82 -9.54
C ILE A 70 -1.91 -3.70 -8.83
N ASN A 71 -1.43 -4.83 -8.30
CA ASN A 71 -0.04 -5.01 -7.92
C ASN A 71 0.72 -5.58 -9.13
N LEU A 72 1.63 -4.78 -9.69
CA LEU A 72 2.38 -5.11 -10.90
C LEU A 72 3.36 -6.27 -10.67
N GLN A 73 3.92 -6.39 -9.45
CA GLN A 73 4.78 -7.51 -9.09
C GLN A 73 4.05 -8.86 -9.13
N GLU A 74 2.76 -8.89 -8.76
CA GLU A 74 1.97 -10.12 -8.74
C GLU A 74 1.55 -10.58 -10.14
N ILE A 75 1.35 -9.64 -11.08
CA ILE A 75 0.80 -9.96 -12.40
C ILE A 75 1.85 -10.03 -13.51
N ARG A 76 3.03 -9.45 -13.32
CA ARG A 76 4.06 -9.32 -14.36
C ARG A 76 4.36 -10.62 -15.10
N ASP A 77 4.48 -11.75 -14.38
CA ASP A 77 4.87 -13.04 -14.93
C ASP A 77 3.67 -13.89 -15.37
N THR A 78 2.44 -13.44 -15.13
CA THR A 78 1.22 -14.23 -15.33
C THR A 78 0.19 -13.58 -16.27
N ALA A 79 0.36 -12.32 -16.60
CA ALA A 79 -0.53 -11.57 -17.47
C ALA A 79 0.24 -10.85 -18.57
N ASP A 80 -0.44 -10.56 -19.67
CA ASP A 80 0.09 -9.73 -20.74
C ASP A 80 -0.04 -8.25 -20.38
N ALA A 81 0.87 -7.40 -20.86
CA ALA A 81 0.87 -5.95 -20.61
C ALA A 81 -0.43 -5.25 -21.05
N ASP A 82 -1.15 -5.84 -22.01
CA ASP A 82 -2.46 -5.37 -22.49
C ASP A 82 -3.53 -5.28 -21.38
N VAL A 83 -3.33 -5.94 -20.24
CA VAL A 83 -4.21 -5.79 -19.07
C VAL A 83 -4.34 -4.33 -18.65
N LEU A 84 -3.29 -3.53 -18.80
CA LEU A 84 -3.31 -2.10 -18.46
C LEU A 84 -4.29 -1.30 -19.33
N ALA A 85 -4.55 -1.73 -20.57
CA ALA A 85 -5.51 -1.07 -21.45
C ALA A 85 -6.95 -1.17 -20.92
N SER A 86 -7.28 -2.21 -20.18
CA SER A 86 -8.61 -2.40 -19.58
C SER A 86 -8.88 -1.46 -18.41
N LEU A 87 -7.85 -1.00 -17.72
CA LEU A 87 -7.95 -0.14 -16.52
C LEU A 87 -8.52 1.24 -16.82
N VAL A 88 -8.39 1.71 -18.05
CA VAL A 88 -8.87 3.03 -18.50
C VAL A 88 -10.39 3.19 -18.39
N GLN A 89 -11.13 2.12 -18.14
CA GLN A 89 -12.58 2.17 -17.87
C GLN A 89 -12.89 2.61 -16.43
N SER A 90 -11.94 2.51 -15.51
CA SER A 90 -12.09 2.94 -14.13
C SER A 90 -11.79 4.43 -14.00
N HIS A 91 -12.55 5.11 -13.15
CA HIS A 91 -12.33 6.52 -12.85
C HIS A 91 -11.02 6.77 -12.08
N VAL A 92 -10.62 5.79 -11.27
CA VAL A 92 -9.36 5.81 -10.53
C VAL A 92 -8.60 4.51 -10.79
N VAL A 93 -7.32 4.63 -11.13
CA VAL A 93 -6.41 3.50 -11.28
C VAL A 93 -5.31 3.60 -10.22
N CYS A 94 -5.16 2.53 -9.46
CA CYS A 94 -4.16 2.36 -8.42
C CYS A 94 -3.18 1.26 -8.84
N LEU A 95 -1.92 1.63 -9.08
CA LEU A 95 -0.84 0.71 -9.44
C LEU A 95 0.14 0.60 -8.28
N ASP A 96 0.48 -0.62 -7.92
CA ASP A 96 1.48 -0.89 -6.88
C ASP A 96 2.69 -1.59 -7.47
N ASP A 97 3.86 -1.39 -6.84
CA ASP A 97 5.14 -2.00 -7.22
C ASP A 97 5.57 -1.73 -8.67
N LEU A 98 5.52 -0.45 -9.10
CA LEU A 98 5.91 -0.03 -10.45
C LEU A 98 7.29 -0.52 -10.87
N GLN A 99 8.24 -0.63 -9.94
CA GLN A 99 9.61 -1.12 -10.22
C GLN A 99 9.64 -2.51 -10.85
N ALA A 100 8.58 -3.31 -10.66
CA ALA A 100 8.50 -4.66 -11.20
C ALA A 100 8.50 -4.73 -12.72
N ILE A 101 8.00 -3.69 -13.39
CA ILE A 101 7.89 -3.63 -14.85
C ILE A 101 8.95 -2.73 -15.50
N CYS A 102 9.80 -2.08 -14.71
CA CYS A 102 10.83 -1.22 -15.24
C CYS A 102 11.89 -2.03 -16.01
N GLY A 103 12.29 -1.55 -17.18
CA GLY A 103 13.23 -2.23 -18.08
C GLY A 103 12.57 -3.20 -19.05
N ASP A 104 11.24 -3.42 -18.94
CA ASP A 104 10.46 -4.22 -19.87
C ASP A 104 9.72 -3.30 -20.86
N ALA A 105 10.15 -3.32 -22.13
CA ALA A 105 9.67 -2.36 -23.14
C ALA A 105 8.15 -2.49 -23.40
N GLU A 106 7.61 -3.70 -23.36
CA GLU A 106 6.18 -3.96 -23.61
C GLU A 106 5.31 -3.39 -22.49
N TRP A 107 5.70 -3.64 -21.24
CA TRP A 107 5.02 -3.11 -20.07
C TRP A 107 5.14 -1.59 -19.95
N GLU A 108 6.31 -1.03 -20.27
CA GLU A 108 6.52 0.42 -20.24
C GLU A 108 5.69 1.15 -21.30
N GLU A 109 5.59 0.59 -22.52
CA GLU A 109 4.76 1.12 -23.60
C GLU A 109 3.26 1.03 -23.23
N ALA A 110 2.81 -0.11 -22.71
CA ALA A 110 1.44 -0.30 -22.26
C ALA A 110 1.05 0.69 -21.15
N LEU A 111 1.95 0.92 -20.18
CA LEU A 111 1.74 1.90 -19.12
C LEU A 111 1.71 3.33 -19.66
N PHE A 112 2.58 3.67 -20.59
CA PHE A 112 2.57 4.99 -21.23
C PHE A 112 1.24 5.26 -21.94
N HIS A 113 0.72 4.30 -22.68
CA HIS A 113 -0.59 4.42 -23.33
C HIS A 113 -1.73 4.51 -22.32
N CYS A 114 -1.70 3.71 -21.27
CA CYS A 114 -2.67 3.76 -20.18
C CYS A 114 -2.68 5.15 -19.53
N PHE A 115 -1.51 5.69 -19.17
CA PHE A 115 -1.35 7.02 -18.59
C PHE A 115 -1.98 8.12 -19.45
N ASN A 116 -1.67 8.13 -20.75
CA ASN A 116 -2.19 9.15 -21.66
C ASN A 116 -3.73 9.09 -21.77
N ARG A 117 -4.29 7.87 -21.87
CA ARG A 117 -5.75 7.68 -21.94
C ARG A 117 -6.47 8.09 -20.65
N LEU A 118 -5.88 7.80 -19.47
CA LEU A 118 -6.44 8.25 -18.20
C LEU A 118 -6.46 9.78 -18.13
N ARG A 119 -5.38 10.42 -18.56
CA ARG A 119 -5.27 11.88 -18.59
C ARG A 119 -6.28 12.52 -19.55
N GLU A 120 -6.49 11.94 -20.74
CA GLU A 120 -7.48 12.40 -21.71
C GLU A 120 -8.91 12.35 -21.18
N LYS A 121 -9.20 11.38 -20.31
CA LYS A 121 -10.51 11.19 -19.66
C LYS A 121 -10.64 11.95 -18.34
N GLU A 122 -9.61 12.66 -17.91
CA GLU A 122 -9.55 13.32 -16.60
C GLU A 122 -9.72 12.32 -15.42
N HIS A 123 -9.30 11.08 -15.64
CA HIS A 123 -9.30 10.04 -14.62
C HIS A 123 -8.07 10.16 -13.73
N LYS A 124 -8.17 9.63 -12.50
CA LYS A 124 -7.10 9.69 -11.52
C LYS A 124 -6.17 8.49 -11.61
N LEU A 125 -4.89 8.75 -11.31
CA LEU A 125 -3.86 7.74 -11.26
C LEU A 125 -3.07 7.85 -9.95
N LEU A 126 -2.99 6.75 -9.22
CA LEU A 126 -2.11 6.58 -8.07
C LEU A 126 -1.08 5.50 -8.40
N ILE A 127 0.20 5.82 -8.24
CA ILE A 127 1.30 4.87 -8.45
C ILE A 127 2.13 4.78 -7.18
N CYS A 128 2.47 3.55 -6.78
CA CYS A 128 3.44 3.27 -5.73
C CYS A 128 4.68 2.59 -6.31
N ALA A 129 5.87 2.98 -5.81
CA ALA A 129 7.15 2.39 -6.19
C ALA A 129 8.17 2.41 -5.04
N ASP A 130 9.29 1.72 -5.21
CA ASP A 130 10.38 1.71 -4.23
C ASP A 130 11.32 2.93 -4.35
N GLN A 131 11.30 3.63 -5.49
CA GLN A 131 12.19 4.74 -5.80
C GLN A 131 11.46 5.92 -6.45
N ASN A 132 12.13 7.08 -6.41
CA ASN A 132 11.70 8.26 -7.15
C ASN A 132 11.67 7.95 -8.67
N PRO A 133 10.72 8.49 -9.46
CA PRO A 133 10.65 8.26 -10.90
C PRO A 133 11.94 8.53 -11.66
N ALA A 134 12.74 9.50 -11.20
CA ALA A 134 14.02 9.83 -11.83
C ALA A 134 15.11 8.74 -11.62
N GLN A 135 14.93 7.87 -10.63
CA GLN A 135 15.89 6.82 -10.26
C GLN A 135 15.47 5.44 -10.78
N LEU A 136 14.22 5.27 -11.20
CA LEU A 136 13.74 4.01 -11.76
C LEU A 136 14.44 3.68 -13.08
N ALA A 137 14.69 2.40 -13.31
CA ALA A 137 15.34 1.87 -14.53
C ALA A 137 14.40 1.86 -15.75
N ILE A 138 13.61 2.95 -15.94
CA ILE A 138 12.68 3.09 -17.06
C ILE A 138 13.47 3.37 -18.32
N GLN A 139 13.23 2.59 -19.37
CA GLN A 139 13.88 2.72 -20.67
C GLN A 139 13.16 3.71 -21.60
N LEU A 140 11.83 3.79 -21.52
CA LEU A 140 11.00 4.67 -22.34
C LEU A 140 11.07 6.12 -21.83
N PRO A 141 11.75 7.07 -22.54
CA PRO A 141 11.93 8.44 -22.06
C PRO A 141 10.61 9.19 -21.86
N ASP A 142 9.63 8.92 -22.72
CA ASP A 142 8.31 9.55 -22.65
C ASP A 142 7.55 9.14 -21.40
N LEU A 143 7.59 7.86 -21.00
CA LEU A 143 7.01 7.39 -19.75
C LEU A 143 7.69 8.04 -18.55
N ARG A 144 9.03 8.09 -18.52
CA ARG A 144 9.78 8.76 -17.44
C ARG A 144 9.36 10.22 -17.30
N SER A 145 9.21 10.93 -18.42
CA SER A 145 8.75 12.32 -18.45
C SER A 145 7.32 12.45 -17.87
N ARG A 146 6.42 11.53 -18.24
CA ARG A 146 5.03 11.51 -17.70
C ARG A 146 5.00 11.28 -16.21
N LEU A 147 5.76 10.32 -15.71
CA LEU A 147 5.81 10.01 -14.27
C LEU A 147 6.35 11.18 -13.44
N ALA A 148 7.15 12.05 -14.03
CA ALA A 148 7.65 13.26 -13.37
C ALA A 148 6.62 14.42 -13.32
N THR A 149 5.45 14.30 -13.97
CA THR A 149 4.45 15.40 -14.01
C THR A 149 3.48 15.41 -12.84
N GLY A 150 3.42 14.34 -12.06
CA GLY A 150 2.51 14.20 -10.91
C GLY A 150 2.99 14.89 -9.65
N LEU A 151 2.17 14.81 -8.62
CA LEU A 151 2.63 15.10 -7.27
C LEU A 151 3.40 13.89 -6.75
N ILE A 152 4.71 14.06 -6.58
CA ILE A 152 5.62 13.00 -6.13
C ILE A 152 5.88 13.19 -4.64
N TYR A 153 5.54 12.19 -3.84
CA TYR A 153 5.72 12.22 -2.40
C TYR A 153 6.53 11.01 -1.92
N GLN A 154 7.53 11.26 -1.09
CA GLN A 154 8.30 10.21 -0.43
C GLN A 154 7.62 9.80 0.87
N LEU A 155 7.34 8.52 1.03
CA LEU A 155 6.99 7.95 2.33
C LEU A 155 8.29 7.65 3.09
N PRO A 156 8.55 8.33 4.19
CA PRO A 156 9.80 8.13 4.93
C PRO A 156 9.79 6.82 5.70
N SER A 157 10.97 6.38 6.11
CA SER A 157 11.12 5.17 6.93
C SER A 157 10.49 5.37 8.30
N MET A 158 9.61 4.46 8.70
CA MET A 158 8.92 4.53 9.99
C MET A 158 9.88 4.41 11.17
N THR A 159 9.78 5.34 12.11
CA THR A 159 10.44 5.22 13.42
C THR A 159 9.86 4.06 14.24
N ASP A 160 10.59 3.55 15.24
CA ASP A 160 10.09 2.49 16.13
C ASP A 160 8.79 2.93 16.86
N ALA A 161 8.66 4.22 17.18
CA ALA A 161 7.44 4.77 17.77
C ALA A 161 6.23 4.71 16.81
N LEU A 162 6.43 5.08 15.54
CA LEU A 162 5.38 4.99 14.52
C LEU A 162 5.02 3.53 14.21
N LYS A 163 6.00 2.62 14.16
CA LYS A 163 5.76 1.19 14.00
C LYS A 163 4.93 0.61 15.15
N GLN A 164 5.22 1.04 16.39
CA GLN A 164 4.44 0.64 17.56
C GLN A 164 2.99 1.11 17.44
N GLN A 165 2.78 2.37 17.08
CA GLN A 165 1.44 2.92 16.88
C GLN A 165 0.68 2.20 15.76
N ALA A 166 1.34 1.92 14.64
CA ALA A 166 0.76 1.17 13.52
C ALA A 166 0.33 -0.24 13.95
N LEU A 167 1.19 -0.98 14.70
CA LEU A 167 0.84 -2.30 15.22
C LEU A 167 -0.40 -2.26 16.12
N ILE A 168 -0.49 -1.27 17.02
CA ILE A 168 -1.62 -1.11 17.92
C ILE A 168 -2.89 -0.76 17.13
N SER A 169 -2.79 0.17 16.18
CA SER A 169 -3.92 0.56 15.31
C SER A 169 -4.45 -0.64 14.50
N HIS A 170 -3.55 -1.41 13.88
CA HIS A 170 -3.91 -2.62 13.14
C HIS A 170 -4.50 -3.72 14.03
N ALA A 171 -4.04 -3.86 15.26
CA ALA A 171 -4.66 -4.78 16.22
C ALA A 171 -6.08 -4.34 16.57
N GLN A 172 -6.28 -3.05 16.84
CA GLN A 172 -7.58 -2.48 17.16
C GLN A 172 -8.61 -2.65 16.04
N SER A 173 -8.20 -2.44 14.77
CA SER A 173 -9.08 -2.62 13.61
C SER A 173 -9.56 -4.07 13.42
N ARG A 174 -8.85 -5.03 14.03
CA ARG A 174 -9.23 -6.47 14.09
C ARG A 174 -9.99 -6.84 15.37
N GLY A 175 -10.27 -5.86 16.24
CA GLY A 175 -10.87 -6.12 17.55
C GLY A 175 -9.91 -6.75 18.57
N LEU A 176 -8.61 -6.76 18.29
CA LEU A 176 -7.56 -7.30 19.13
C LEU A 176 -6.94 -6.20 20.01
N ILE A 177 -6.88 -6.43 21.31
CA ILE A 177 -6.20 -5.51 22.23
C ILE A 177 -4.73 -5.88 22.29
N LEU A 178 -3.86 -5.02 21.74
CA LEU A 178 -2.41 -5.15 21.80
C LEU A 178 -1.86 -4.15 22.84
N PRO A 179 -1.40 -4.58 24.02
CA PRO A 179 -0.79 -3.69 25.01
C PRO A 179 0.51 -3.09 24.46
N GLU A 180 0.81 -1.85 24.85
CA GLU A 180 2.03 -1.16 24.41
C GLU A 180 3.31 -1.95 24.74
N GLU A 181 3.38 -2.55 25.93
CA GLU A 181 4.51 -3.38 26.35
C GLU A 181 4.72 -4.60 25.45
N VAL A 182 3.63 -5.18 24.90
CA VAL A 182 3.69 -6.30 23.95
C VAL A 182 4.16 -5.82 22.59
N ALA A 183 3.66 -4.67 22.10
CA ALA A 183 4.11 -4.07 20.85
C ALA A 183 5.61 -3.74 20.90
N GLN A 184 6.08 -3.12 22.00
CA GLN A 184 7.51 -2.85 22.21
C GLN A 184 8.34 -4.15 22.29
N TYR A 185 7.80 -5.19 22.93
CA TYR A 185 8.47 -6.50 22.99
C TYR A 185 8.66 -7.09 21.59
N LEU A 186 7.66 -7.02 20.72
CA LEU A 186 7.73 -7.50 19.33
C LEU A 186 8.82 -6.76 18.54
N LEU A 187 8.84 -5.42 18.61
CA LEU A 187 9.84 -4.59 17.94
C LEU A 187 11.28 -4.85 18.41
N ARG A 188 11.48 -5.12 19.70
CA ARG A 188 12.81 -5.35 20.28
C ARG A 188 13.33 -6.76 20.07
N ASN A 189 12.44 -7.78 20.07
CA ASN A 189 12.85 -9.17 20.20
C ASN A 189 12.50 -10.05 18.99
N TYR A 190 11.70 -9.54 18.06
CA TYR A 190 11.27 -10.33 16.92
C TYR A 190 11.74 -9.75 15.58
N SER A 191 11.19 -8.64 15.15
CA SER A 191 11.57 -7.96 13.90
C SER A 191 11.32 -6.47 13.99
N ARG A 192 12.08 -5.67 13.21
CA ARG A 192 11.80 -4.25 12.94
C ARG A 192 11.18 -4.01 11.57
N ASP A 193 11.01 -5.07 10.80
CA ASP A 193 10.37 -5.06 9.49
C ASP A 193 8.85 -5.13 9.65
N MET A 194 8.11 -4.13 9.13
CA MET A 194 6.66 -4.06 9.28
C MET A 194 5.92 -5.25 8.65
N PRO A 195 6.24 -5.72 7.44
CA PRO A 195 5.61 -6.93 6.89
C PRO A 195 5.73 -8.15 7.82
N SER A 196 6.91 -8.41 8.36
CA SER A 196 7.12 -9.50 9.32
C SER A 196 6.31 -9.31 10.61
N LEU A 197 6.24 -8.09 11.12
CA LEU A 197 5.44 -7.76 12.32
C LEU A 197 3.94 -7.96 12.07
N MET A 198 3.43 -7.63 10.88
CA MET A 198 2.05 -7.86 10.51
C MET A 198 1.71 -9.35 10.42
N LEU A 199 2.61 -10.18 9.87
CA LEU A 199 2.44 -11.63 9.87
C LEU A 199 2.38 -12.21 11.30
N VAL A 200 3.22 -11.70 12.20
CA VAL A 200 3.16 -12.09 13.61
C VAL A 200 1.86 -11.67 14.25
N LEU A 201 1.41 -10.45 13.99
CA LEU A 201 0.14 -9.94 14.52
C LEU A 201 -1.04 -10.83 14.08
N GLN A 202 -1.07 -11.27 12.81
CA GLN A 202 -2.09 -12.21 12.31
C GLN A 202 -2.05 -13.56 13.04
N ARG A 203 -0.85 -14.09 13.30
CA ARG A 203 -0.69 -15.35 14.06
C ARG A 203 -1.18 -15.19 15.50
N LEU A 204 -0.84 -14.06 16.14
CA LEU A 204 -1.26 -13.76 17.50
C LEU A 204 -2.77 -13.58 17.61
N ASP A 205 -3.41 -12.95 16.62
CA ASP A 205 -4.85 -12.79 16.54
C ASP A 205 -5.55 -14.17 16.52
N LYS A 206 -5.17 -15.05 15.61
CA LYS A 206 -5.68 -16.41 15.51
C LYS A 206 -5.48 -17.20 16.80
N ALA A 207 -4.29 -17.13 17.39
CA ALA A 207 -3.96 -17.84 18.61
C ALA A 207 -4.73 -17.32 19.83
N SER A 208 -4.88 -15.98 19.95
CA SER A 208 -5.65 -15.32 21.00
C SER A 208 -7.13 -15.75 20.97
N LEU A 209 -7.71 -15.76 19.75
CA LEU A 209 -9.10 -16.17 19.53
C LEU A 209 -9.32 -17.66 19.88
N GLN A 210 -8.42 -18.54 19.43
CA GLN A 210 -8.50 -19.99 19.71
C GLN A 210 -8.33 -20.31 21.19
N ALA A 211 -7.38 -19.64 21.87
CA ALA A 211 -7.09 -19.88 23.28
C ALA A 211 -8.01 -19.08 24.23
N GLN A 212 -8.79 -18.12 23.72
CA GLN A 212 -9.57 -17.16 24.50
C GLN A 212 -8.70 -16.42 25.55
N ARG A 213 -7.48 -16.08 25.18
CA ARG A 213 -6.48 -15.45 26.05
C ARG A 213 -6.10 -14.06 25.52
N ARG A 214 -5.89 -13.13 26.48
CA ARG A 214 -5.35 -11.79 26.17
C ARG A 214 -3.88 -11.89 25.73
N LEU A 215 -3.44 -10.95 24.92
CA LEU A 215 -2.04 -10.84 24.53
C LEU A 215 -1.20 -10.36 25.73
N THR A 216 -0.28 -11.21 26.15
CA THR A 216 0.73 -10.95 27.17
C THR A 216 2.09 -11.41 26.64
N ILE A 217 3.19 -10.84 27.13
CA ILE A 217 4.53 -11.25 26.69
C ILE A 217 4.76 -12.77 26.81
N PRO A 218 4.37 -13.46 27.91
CA PRO A 218 4.49 -14.92 27.99
C PRO A 218 3.70 -15.65 26.90
N PHE A 219 2.44 -15.23 26.64
CA PHE A 219 1.62 -15.84 25.59
C PHE A 219 2.18 -15.62 24.20
N VAL A 220 2.69 -14.42 23.91
CA VAL A 220 3.38 -14.09 22.64
C VAL A 220 4.61 -14.98 22.42
N ARG A 221 5.44 -15.17 23.45
CA ARG A 221 6.60 -16.10 23.38
C ARG A 221 6.16 -17.52 23.04
N GLU A 222 5.11 -18.02 23.69
CA GLU A 222 4.58 -19.36 23.45
C GLU A 222 4.13 -19.53 21.98
N VAL A 223 3.40 -18.55 21.42
CA VAL A 223 2.90 -18.60 20.05
C VAL A 223 4.03 -18.52 19.01
N ILE A 224 5.03 -17.68 19.26
CA ILE A 224 6.15 -17.49 18.32
C ILE A 224 7.08 -18.73 18.32
N GLN A 225 7.29 -19.39 19.46
CA GLN A 225 8.16 -20.58 19.56
C GLN A 225 7.54 -21.84 18.95
N ARG A 226 6.21 -21.92 18.83
CA ARG A 226 5.49 -23.08 18.28
C ARG A 226 5.35 -23.08 16.77
N GLY A 227 5.74 -22.07 16.08
CA GLY A 227 5.62 -21.91 14.61
C GLY A 227 6.84 -21.36 13.95
#